data_499faa903013f39080b653617c09eeb9
#
_entry.id   499faa903013f39080b653617c09eeb9
#
_cell.length_a   1.000
_cell.length_b   1.000
_cell.length_c   1.000
_cell.angle_alpha   90.00
_cell.angle_beta   90.00
_cell.angle_gamma   90.00
#
_symmetry.space_group_name_H-M   'P 1'
#
loop_
_entity.id
_entity.type
_entity.pdbx_description
1 polymer ?
#
loop_
_entity_poly.entity_id
_entity_poly.type
_entity_poly.pdbx_seq_one_letter_code
_entity_poly.pdbx_strand_id
1 'polypeptide(L)'
;MANILIIKHGSLGDIAQISGAIQDIKENHSEDKVFMLTTSPYEELFLKCPYIDEVYIDQRFSRLNLIYLLKLKKMISKLGLKKIFDLQNSSRTSFYRKFLFNKIKWSSTETTLPSGTNKSDFDKDPVLERFNFQLTNSNIVTKHTLKPNFFWAS
;
A
#
# COMPACT_ATOMS: atom_id res chain seq x y z
N MET A 1 -15.64 -8.34 10.13
CA MET A 1 -15.19 -7.35 9.13
C MET A 1 -13.97 -6.62 9.66
N ALA A 2 -12.91 -6.55 8.87
CA ALA A 2 -11.68 -5.84 9.24
C ALA A 2 -11.50 -4.60 8.35
N ASN A 3 -10.55 -3.74 8.70
CA ASN A 3 -10.16 -2.59 7.89
C ASN A 3 -8.71 -2.78 7.46
N ILE A 4 -8.46 -2.62 6.17
CA ILE A 4 -7.15 -2.82 5.54
C ILE A 4 -6.75 -1.50 4.89
N LEU A 5 -5.49 -1.09 5.03
CA LEU A 5 -4.95 0.10 4.37
C LEU A 5 -3.94 -0.30 3.31
N ILE A 6 -4.03 0.32 2.14
CA ILE A 6 -3.01 0.26 1.10
C ILE A 6 -2.36 1.63 1.01
N ILE A 7 -1.03 1.70 0.94
CA ILE A 7 -0.29 2.95 0.79
C ILE A 7 0.31 3.02 -0.61
N LYS A 8 -0.04 4.05 -1.38
CA LYS A 8 0.57 4.36 -2.66
C LYS A 8 0.52 5.86 -2.91
N HIS A 9 1.64 6.53 -2.80
CA HIS A 9 1.74 7.98 -2.96
C HIS A 9 1.68 8.45 -4.42
N GLY A 10 2.13 7.67 -5.35
CA GLY A 10 2.18 8.00 -6.78
C GLY A 10 3.38 7.29 -7.41
N SER A 11 3.75 7.48 -8.67
CA SER A 11 3.13 8.34 -9.68
C SER A 11 2.03 7.60 -10.47
N LEU A 12 1.48 8.24 -11.53
CA LEU A 12 0.42 7.64 -12.35
C LEU A 12 0.85 6.31 -12.98
N GLY A 13 2.06 6.25 -13.55
CA GLY A 13 2.58 5.00 -14.12
C GLY A 13 2.75 3.91 -13.06
N ASP A 14 3.20 4.27 -11.87
CA ASP A 14 3.35 3.32 -10.76
C ASP A 14 1.98 2.83 -10.27
N ILE A 15 0.98 3.72 -10.27
CA ILE A 15 -0.39 3.34 -9.89
C ILE A 15 -0.97 2.33 -10.88
N ALA A 16 -0.73 2.54 -12.18
CA ALA A 16 -1.16 1.57 -13.19
C ALA A 16 -0.57 0.18 -12.92
N GLN A 17 0.70 0.11 -12.52
CA GLN A 17 1.38 -1.15 -12.23
C GLN A 17 0.81 -1.88 -11.02
N ILE A 18 0.26 -1.17 -10.04
CA ILE A 18 -0.30 -1.81 -8.84
C ILE A 18 -1.80 -2.12 -8.95
N SER A 19 -2.43 -1.81 -10.06
CA SER A 19 -3.89 -2.01 -10.20
C SER A 19 -4.30 -3.47 -9.98
N GLY A 20 -3.50 -4.42 -10.46
CA GLY A 20 -3.74 -5.84 -10.22
C GLY A 20 -3.54 -6.25 -8.77
N ALA A 21 -2.52 -5.69 -8.13
CA ALA A 21 -2.26 -5.93 -6.70
C ALA A 21 -3.42 -5.43 -5.83
N ILE A 22 -3.95 -4.24 -6.12
CA ILE A 22 -5.12 -3.70 -5.41
C ILE A 22 -6.31 -4.65 -5.57
N GLN A 23 -6.57 -5.12 -6.78
CA GLN A 23 -7.66 -6.05 -7.05
C GLN A 23 -7.49 -7.35 -6.25
N ASP A 24 -6.30 -7.92 -6.26
CA ASP A 24 -6.02 -9.15 -5.52
C ASP A 24 -6.21 -8.96 -4.01
N ILE A 25 -5.76 -7.83 -3.46
CA ILE A 25 -5.96 -7.52 -2.05
C ILE A 25 -7.46 -7.47 -1.73
N LYS A 26 -8.25 -6.75 -2.53
CA LYS A 26 -9.69 -6.63 -2.29
C LYS A 26 -10.41 -7.98 -2.44
N GLU A 27 -10.06 -8.79 -3.43
CA GLU A 27 -10.69 -10.09 -3.61
C GLU A 27 -10.38 -11.07 -2.48
N ASN A 28 -9.17 -10.96 -1.88
CA ASN A 28 -8.81 -11.75 -0.70
C ASN A 28 -9.40 -11.20 0.59
N HIS A 29 -9.90 -9.97 0.58
CA HIS A 29 -10.53 -9.29 1.70
C HIS A 29 -11.92 -8.79 1.33
N SER A 30 -12.71 -9.61 0.64
CA SER A 30 -14.02 -9.22 0.10
C SER A 30 -15.00 -8.76 1.18
N GLU A 31 -14.89 -9.27 2.40
CA GLU A 31 -15.73 -8.89 3.53
C GLU A 31 -15.16 -7.71 4.32
N ASP A 32 -13.97 -7.23 3.96
CA ASP A 32 -13.25 -6.18 4.67
C ASP A 32 -13.33 -4.87 3.90
N LYS A 33 -13.19 -3.75 4.62
CA LYS A 33 -13.00 -2.43 3.98
C LYS A 33 -11.54 -2.25 3.60
N VAL A 34 -11.31 -1.76 2.39
CA VAL A 34 -9.98 -1.47 1.87
C VAL A 34 -9.86 0.03 1.66
N PHE A 35 -8.95 0.66 2.39
CA PHE A 35 -8.68 2.09 2.33
C PHE A 35 -7.38 2.34 1.55
N MET A 36 -7.32 3.48 0.88
CA MET A 36 -6.10 3.92 0.19
C MET A 36 -5.57 5.18 0.83
N LEU A 37 -4.28 5.18 1.21
CA LEU A 37 -3.54 6.37 1.60
C LEU A 37 -2.68 6.79 0.41
N THR A 38 -3.00 7.94 -0.16
CA THR A 38 -2.32 8.46 -1.35
C THR A 38 -2.01 9.95 -1.19
N THR A 39 -1.63 10.62 -2.27
CA THR A 39 -1.39 12.07 -2.28
C THR A 39 -2.49 12.77 -3.05
N SER A 40 -2.69 14.08 -2.82
CA SER A 40 -3.85 14.80 -3.35
C SER A 40 -4.01 14.74 -4.88
N PRO A 41 -2.94 14.73 -5.71
CA PRO A 41 -3.12 14.61 -7.16
C PRO A 41 -3.83 13.33 -7.62
N TYR A 42 -3.85 12.29 -6.80
CA TYR A 42 -4.41 10.98 -7.18
C TYR A 42 -5.69 10.63 -6.45
N GLU A 43 -6.22 11.55 -5.63
CA GLU A 43 -7.46 11.30 -4.87
C GLU A 43 -8.63 10.94 -5.79
N GLU A 44 -8.90 11.76 -6.80
CA GLU A 44 -10.01 11.51 -7.71
C GLU A 44 -9.84 10.20 -8.47
N LEU A 45 -8.60 9.87 -8.83
CA LEU A 45 -8.30 8.62 -9.52
C LEU A 45 -8.70 7.41 -8.68
N PHE A 46 -8.27 7.38 -7.42
CA PHE A 46 -8.60 6.26 -6.53
C PHE A 46 -10.07 6.22 -6.12
N LEU A 47 -10.76 7.36 -6.12
CA LEU A 47 -12.20 7.37 -5.88
C LEU A 47 -12.98 6.63 -6.97
N LYS A 48 -12.40 6.50 -8.17
CA LYS A 48 -13.00 5.70 -9.26
C LYS A 48 -12.68 4.21 -9.14
N CYS A 49 -11.74 3.83 -8.28
CA CYS A 49 -11.30 2.45 -8.18
C CYS A 49 -12.36 1.58 -7.50
N PRO A 50 -12.88 0.54 -8.18
CA PRO A 50 -13.94 -0.29 -7.61
C PRO A 50 -13.47 -1.16 -6.43
N TYR A 51 -12.17 -1.25 -6.21
CA TYR A 51 -11.58 -2.09 -5.17
C TYR A 51 -11.22 -1.31 -3.89
N ILE A 52 -11.43 0.01 -3.89
CA ILE A 52 -11.11 0.89 -2.76
C ILE A 52 -12.41 1.46 -2.20
N ASP A 53 -12.60 1.33 -0.89
CA ASP A 53 -13.80 1.80 -0.22
C ASP A 53 -13.71 3.27 0.18
N GLU A 54 -12.54 3.72 0.64
CA GLU A 54 -12.31 5.12 1.05
C GLU A 54 -10.87 5.52 0.73
N VAL A 55 -10.67 6.82 0.50
CA VAL A 55 -9.37 7.40 0.17
C VAL A 55 -8.98 8.43 1.23
N TYR A 56 -7.75 8.34 1.71
CA TYR A 56 -7.17 9.28 2.67
C TYR A 56 -5.94 9.93 2.06
N ILE A 57 -5.66 11.17 2.43
CA ILE A 57 -4.59 11.95 1.83
C ILE A 57 -3.42 12.10 2.81
N ASP A 58 -2.23 11.74 2.35
CA ASP A 58 -0.96 12.03 3.02
C ASP A 58 -0.34 13.24 2.32
N GLN A 59 -0.21 14.35 3.05
CA GLN A 59 0.35 15.58 2.50
C GLN A 59 1.84 15.48 2.24
N ARG A 60 2.51 14.45 2.75
CA ARG A 60 3.94 14.21 2.57
C ARG A 60 4.82 15.39 2.96
N PHE A 61 4.48 16.07 4.04
CA PHE A 61 5.33 17.11 4.60
C PHE A 61 6.62 16.49 5.17
N SER A 62 7.57 17.32 5.53
CA SER A 62 8.84 16.86 6.09
C SER A 62 8.64 15.90 7.27
N ARG A 63 9.44 14.86 7.33
CA ARG A 63 9.46 13.92 8.47
C ARG A 63 9.94 14.58 9.77
N LEU A 64 10.45 15.82 9.70
CA LEU A 64 10.79 16.61 10.87
C LEU A 64 9.60 17.45 11.37
N ASN A 65 8.52 17.51 10.62
CA ASN A 65 7.31 18.24 11.01
C ASN A 65 6.48 17.37 11.96
N LEU A 66 6.71 17.55 13.27
CA LEU A 66 6.07 16.71 14.29
C LEU A 66 4.56 16.89 14.33
N ILE A 67 4.04 18.09 14.09
CA ILE A 67 2.60 18.36 14.07
C ILE A 67 1.94 17.55 12.95
N TYR A 68 2.53 17.57 11.76
CA TYR A 68 2.07 16.78 10.64
C TYR A 68 2.08 15.27 10.97
N LEU A 69 3.19 14.77 11.53
CA LEU A 69 3.30 13.35 11.86
C LEU A 69 2.27 12.91 12.90
N LEU A 70 2.01 13.76 13.92
CA LEU A 70 1.01 13.46 14.92
C LEU A 70 -0.41 13.45 14.35
N LYS A 71 -0.71 14.37 13.42
CA LYS A 71 -2.01 14.39 12.73
C LYS A 71 -2.19 13.16 11.86
N LEU A 72 -1.15 12.76 11.14
CA LEU A 72 -1.18 11.56 10.30
C LEU A 72 -1.39 10.31 11.16
N LYS A 73 -0.64 10.19 12.24
CA LYS A 73 -0.77 9.08 13.16
C LYS A 73 -2.18 9.00 13.75
N LYS A 74 -2.75 10.15 14.14
CA LYS A 74 -4.10 10.22 14.70
C LYS A 74 -5.15 9.79 13.65
N MET A 75 -5.01 10.28 12.42
CA MET A 75 -5.92 9.91 11.32
C MET A 75 -5.92 8.40 11.11
N ILE A 76 -4.73 7.81 11.00
CA ILE A 76 -4.59 6.37 10.71
C ILE A 76 -5.05 5.51 11.90
N SER A 77 -4.73 5.91 13.14
CA SER A 77 -5.12 5.13 14.32
C SER A 77 -6.62 5.07 14.53
N LYS A 78 -7.38 6.07 14.03
CA LYS A 78 -8.85 6.07 14.11
C LYS A 78 -9.49 5.05 13.16
N LEU A 79 -8.76 4.55 12.18
CA LEU A 79 -9.30 3.62 11.18
C LEU A 79 -9.46 2.19 11.71
N GLY A 80 -8.86 1.87 12.85
CA GLY A 80 -8.94 0.52 13.42
C GLY A 80 -8.37 -0.54 12.48
N LEU A 81 -7.19 -0.29 11.93
CA LEU A 81 -6.60 -1.13 10.90
C LEU A 81 -6.10 -2.46 11.46
N LYS A 82 -6.40 -3.55 10.77
CA LYS A 82 -5.84 -4.86 11.03
C LYS A 82 -4.50 -5.06 10.33
N LYS A 83 -4.34 -4.50 9.12
CA LYS A 83 -3.16 -4.72 8.29
C LYS A 83 -2.93 -3.54 7.35
N ILE A 84 -1.67 -3.26 7.05
CA ILE A 84 -1.25 -2.27 6.08
C ILE A 84 -0.47 -2.98 4.97
N PHE A 85 -0.86 -2.75 3.72
CA PHE A 85 -0.11 -3.17 2.54
C PHE A 85 0.62 -1.97 1.96
N ASP A 86 1.94 -1.97 2.10
CA ASP A 86 2.79 -0.90 1.57
C ASP A 86 3.15 -1.24 0.11
N LEU A 87 2.44 -0.64 -0.84
CA LEU A 87 2.74 -0.79 -2.26
C LEU A 87 3.60 0.35 -2.78
N GLN A 88 3.93 1.33 -1.93
CA GLN A 88 4.89 2.38 -2.24
C GLN A 88 6.33 1.91 -2.02
N ASN A 89 6.57 1.19 -0.94
CA ASN A 89 7.87 0.60 -0.61
C ASN A 89 9.01 1.60 -0.65
N SER A 90 8.80 2.79 -0.07
CA SER A 90 9.77 3.88 -0.06
C SER A 90 10.44 4.02 1.31
N SER A 91 11.47 4.86 1.40
CA SER A 91 12.09 5.20 2.69
C SER A 91 11.10 5.89 3.62
N ARG A 92 10.18 6.69 3.06
CA ARG A 92 9.13 7.36 3.83
C ARG A 92 8.16 6.33 4.45
N THR A 93 7.67 5.38 3.68
CA THR A 93 6.76 4.36 4.21
C THR A 93 7.47 3.41 5.18
N SER A 94 8.75 3.13 4.96
CA SER A 94 9.56 2.39 5.93
C SER A 94 9.65 3.14 7.26
N PHE A 95 9.79 4.48 7.22
CA PHE A 95 9.77 5.32 8.42
C PHE A 95 8.41 5.22 9.12
N TYR A 96 7.30 5.25 8.37
CA TYR A 96 5.97 5.10 8.96
C TYR A 96 5.84 3.76 9.68
N ARG A 97 6.31 2.69 9.06
CA ARG A 97 6.26 1.35 9.64
C ARG A 97 7.05 1.27 10.95
N LYS A 98 8.23 1.86 10.97
CA LYS A 98 9.13 1.76 12.13
C LYS A 98 8.73 2.69 13.29
N PHE A 99 8.18 3.87 13.00
CA PHE A 99 8.03 4.93 14.00
C PHE A 99 6.62 5.45 14.21
N LEU A 100 5.70 5.33 13.23
CA LEU A 100 4.35 5.88 13.36
C LEU A 100 3.28 4.82 13.57
N PHE A 101 3.30 3.78 12.76
CA PHE A 101 2.25 2.75 12.74
C PHE A 101 2.83 1.37 13.05
N ASN A 102 3.79 1.34 13.96
CA ASN A 102 4.58 0.14 14.26
C ASN A 102 3.81 -0.96 15.00
N LYS A 103 2.61 -0.66 15.51
CA LYS A 103 1.77 -1.63 16.22
C LYS A 103 0.83 -2.39 15.30
N ILE A 104 0.72 -1.98 14.04
CA ILE A 104 -0.13 -2.63 13.04
C ILE A 104 0.73 -3.62 12.25
N LYS A 105 0.12 -4.73 11.81
CA LYS A 105 0.80 -5.69 10.95
C LYS A 105 1.00 -5.11 9.55
N TRP A 106 2.21 -5.24 9.00
CA TRP A 106 2.56 -4.69 7.69
C TRP A 106 2.93 -5.77 6.69
N SER A 107 2.59 -5.52 5.43
CA SER A 107 3.14 -6.21 4.26
C SER A 107 3.91 -5.18 3.43
N SER A 108 5.20 -5.42 3.21
CA SER A 108 6.06 -4.58 2.37
C SER A 108 7.12 -5.46 1.73
N THR A 109 7.85 -4.93 0.73
CA THR A 109 8.96 -5.70 0.15
C THR A 109 10.05 -5.96 1.19
N GLU A 110 10.22 -5.04 2.14
CA GLU A 110 11.21 -5.17 3.20
C GLU A 110 10.83 -6.25 4.22
N THR A 111 9.55 -6.32 4.62
CA THR A 111 9.07 -7.29 5.60
C THR A 111 8.91 -8.70 5.04
N THR A 112 8.89 -8.86 3.73
CA THR A 112 8.70 -10.15 3.05
C THR A 112 9.92 -10.61 2.27
N LEU A 113 11.10 -10.00 2.50
CA LEU A 113 12.32 -10.39 1.81
C LEU A 113 12.60 -11.89 1.95
N PRO A 114 13.03 -12.56 0.88
CA PRO A 114 13.48 -13.95 0.99
C PRO A 114 14.65 -14.08 1.96
N SER A 115 14.70 -15.19 2.70
CA SER A 115 15.80 -15.47 3.60
C SER A 115 17.14 -15.45 2.85
N GLY A 116 18.12 -14.71 3.41
CA GLY A 116 19.44 -14.60 2.81
C GLY A 116 19.55 -13.60 1.65
N THR A 117 18.47 -12.93 1.28
CA THR A 117 18.47 -11.93 0.20
C THR A 117 18.44 -10.53 0.81
N ASN A 118 19.28 -9.62 0.30
CA ASN A 118 19.21 -8.23 0.72
C ASN A 118 18.24 -7.44 -0.19
N LYS A 119 17.76 -6.30 0.32
CA LYS A 119 16.77 -5.48 -0.39
C LYS A 119 17.30 -4.95 -1.73
N SER A 120 18.58 -4.58 -1.81
CA SER A 120 19.13 -4.04 -3.05
C SER A 120 19.16 -5.06 -4.18
N ASP A 121 19.41 -6.34 -3.88
CA ASP A 121 19.35 -7.41 -4.88
C ASP A 121 17.91 -7.71 -5.28
N PHE A 122 17.00 -7.76 -4.32
CA PHE A 122 15.58 -7.99 -4.57
C PHE A 122 14.98 -6.88 -5.45
N ASP A 123 15.39 -5.64 -5.22
CA ASP A 123 14.88 -4.48 -5.98
C ASP A 123 15.33 -4.49 -7.45
N LYS A 124 16.23 -5.38 -7.85
CA LYS A 124 16.60 -5.56 -9.25
C LYS A 124 15.58 -6.40 -10.03
N ASP A 125 14.71 -7.13 -9.35
CA ASP A 125 13.68 -7.92 -10.00
C ASP A 125 12.61 -7.00 -10.61
N PRO A 126 11.89 -7.46 -11.66
CA PRO A 126 10.79 -6.68 -12.22
C PRO A 126 9.74 -6.31 -11.17
N VAL A 127 9.18 -5.10 -11.27
CA VAL A 127 8.29 -4.56 -10.25
C VAL A 127 7.05 -5.42 -10.00
N LEU A 128 6.45 -5.96 -11.06
CA LEU A 128 5.25 -6.81 -10.89
C LEU A 128 5.59 -8.12 -10.18
N GLU A 129 6.76 -8.68 -10.45
CA GLU A 129 7.22 -9.88 -9.76
C GLU A 129 7.50 -9.62 -8.28
N ARG A 130 8.03 -8.43 -7.96
CA ARG A 130 8.27 -8.02 -6.57
C ARG A 130 6.95 -7.90 -5.81
N PHE A 131 5.92 -7.30 -6.41
CA PHE A 131 4.60 -7.22 -5.77
C PHE A 131 3.96 -8.61 -5.63
N ASN A 132 4.10 -9.45 -6.65
CA ASN A 132 3.57 -10.81 -6.57
C ASN A 132 4.20 -11.59 -5.42
N PHE A 133 5.53 -11.46 -5.25
CA PHE A 133 6.23 -12.09 -4.15
C PHE A 133 5.75 -11.53 -2.79
N GLN A 134 5.66 -10.21 -2.68
CA GLN A 134 5.21 -9.55 -1.45
C GLN A 134 3.82 -10.04 -1.04
N LEU A 135 2.87 -10.04 -1.96
CA LEU A 135 1.50 -10.42 -1.67
C LEU A 135 1.37 -11.91 -1.36
N THR A 136 2.05 -12.76 -2.13
CA THR A 136 2.04 -14.21 -1.88
C THR A 136 2.56 -14.52 -0.48
N ASN A 137 3.61 -13.83 -0.04
CA ASN A 137 4.17 -14.01 1.29
C ASN A 137 3.43 -13.22 2.37
N SER A 138 2.31 -12.61 2.02
CA SER A 138 1.39 -11.92 2.94
C SER A 138 0.02 -12.59 2.96
N ASN A 139 -0.05 -13.87 2.56
CA ASN A 139 -1.26 -14.68 2.55
C ASN A 139 -2.32 -14.20 1.56
N ILE A 140 -1.88 -13.59 0.44
CA ILE A 140 -2.76 -13.18 -0.66
C ILE A 140 -2.62 -14.19 -1.80
N VAL A 141 -3.75 -14.72 -2.28
CA VAL A 141 -3.78 -15.52 -3.51
C VAL A 141 -3.83 -14.53 -4.67
N THR A 142 -2.75 -14.47 -5.45
CA THR A 142 -2.64 -13.50 -6.55
C THR A 142 -3.18 -14.09 -7.86
N LYS A 143 -4.03 -13.33 -8.53
CA LYS A 143 -4.60 -13.66 -9.84
C LYS A 143 -4.41 -12.53 -10.84
N HIS A 144 -4.27 -11.31 -10.38
CA HIS A 144 -4.26 -10.11 -11.22
C HIS A 144 -2.96 -9.30 -11.10
N THR A 145 -2.15 -9.57 -10.07
CA THR A 145 -0.94 -8.77 -9.79
C THR A 145 0.02 -8.73 -10.97
N LEU A 146 0.25 -9.85 -11.64
CA LEU A 146 1.17 -9.94 -12.80
C LEU A 146 0.56 -9.43 -14.11
N LYS A 147 -0.76 -9.20 -14.15
CA LYS A 147 -1.48 -8.73 -15.33
C LYS A 147 -2.44 -7.60 -14.94
N PRO A 148 -1.93 -6.44 -14.52
CA PRO A 148 -2.78 -5.35 -14.06
C PRO A 148 -3.69 -4.83 -15.15
N ASN A 149 -4.90 -4.44 -14.76
CA ASN A 149 -5.90 -3.84 -15.64
C ASN A 149 -6.38 -2.53 -15.04
N PHE A 150 -6.02 -1.42 -15.68
CA PHE A 150 -6.28 -0.06 -15.20
C PHE A 150 -7.55 0.54 -15.83
N PHE A 151 -8.56 -0.29 -16.10
CA PHE A 151 -9.78 0.12 -16.81
C PHE A 151 -10.58 1.20 -16.08
N TRP A 152 -10.53 1.20 -14.76
CA TRP A 152 -11.30 2.13 -13.93
C TRP A 152 -10.76 3.56 -13.96
N ALA A 153 -9.60 3.78 -14.53
CA ALA A 153 -8.99 5.11 -14.62
C ALA A 153 -9.51 5.95 -15.79
N SER A 154 -10.22 5.34 -16.73
CA SER A 154 -10.73 6.04 -17.92
C SER A 154 -12.03 6.79 -17.67
#